data_302847769206dc72c8eda4989e304ddb
#
_entry.id   302847769206dc72c8eda4989e304ddb
#
_cell.length_a   1.000
_cell.length_b   1.000
_cell.length_c   1.000
_cell.angle_alpha   90.00
_cell.angle_beta   90.00
_cell.angle_gamma   90.00
#
_symmetry.space_group_name_H-M   'P 1'
#
loop_
_entity.id
_entity.type
_entity.pdbx_description
1 polymer ?
#
loop_
_entity_poly.entity_id
_entity_poly.type
_entity_poly.pdbx_seq_one_letter_code
_entity_poly.pdbx_strand_id
1 'polypeptide(L)' 'MAKVYKHPISGFTYAVNEVGLVRVEDPATGRYGIFDDNGVWYEGEIRDVDFQILGWVGRTPEARALREANS' A
#
# COMPACT_ATOMS: atom_id res chain seq x y z
N MET A 1 10.67 9.15 5.87
CA MET A 1 10.11 9.29 4.52
C MET A 1 9.45 8.00 4.09
N ALA A 2 8.28 8.10 3.50
CA ALA A 2 7.59 6.92 3.00
C ALA A 2 8.30 6.39 1.76
N LYS A 3 8.47 5.08 1.69
CA LYS A 3 8.98 4.43 0.49
C LYS A 3 7.85 4.26 -0.51
N VAL A 4 8.13 4.58 -1.75
CA VAL A 4 7.20 4.33 -2.85
C VAL A 4 7.83 3.28 -3.77
N TYR A 5 7.10 2.20 -3.98
CA TYR A 5 7.53 1.14 -4.89
C TYR A 5 6.64 1.15 -6.13
N LYS A 6 7.26 1.18 -7.31
CA LYS A 6 6.54 1.08 -8.57
C LYS A 6 6.72 -0.32 -9.14
N HIS A 7 5.61 -1.03 -9.34
CA HIS A 7 5.66 -2.38 -9.89
C HIS A 7 6.10 -2.31 -11.36
N PRO A 8 7.13 -3.08 -11.75
CA PRO A 8 7.70 -2.94 -13.11
C PRO A 8 6.77 -3.43 -14.22
N ILE A 9 5.83 -4.32 -13.91
CA ILE A 9 4.92 -4.88 -14.92
C ILE A 9 3.61 -4.11 -14.98
N SER A 10 2.95 -3.94 -13.83
CA SER A 10 1.64 -3.29 -13.78
C SER A 10 1.72 -1.76 -13.79
N GLY A 11 2.84 -1.20 -13.37
CA GLY A 11 3.00 0.23 -13.21
C GLY A 11 2.33 0.79 -11.96
N PHE A 12 1.71 -0.05 -11.14
CA PHE A 12 1.07 0.39 -9.91
C PHE A 12 2.11 0.89 -8.91
N THR A 13 1.78 1.93 -8.18
CA THR A 13 2.62 2.43 -7.10
C THR A 13 2.09 1.95 -5.76
N TYR A 14 3.01 1.54 -4.89
CA TYR A 14 2.71 1.04 -3.54
C TYR A 14 3.39 1.97 -2.55
N ALA A 15 2.64 2.56 -1.65
CA ALA A 15 3.19 3.49 -0.67
C ALA A 15 2.41 3.39 0.63
N VAL A 16 3.11 3.63 1.74
CA VAL A 16 2.46 3.69 3.06
C VAL A 16 1.76 5.03 3.19
N ASN A 17 0.50 5.00 3.61
CA ASN A 17 -0.26 6.22 3.88
C ASN A 17 -0.02 6.70 5.31
N GLU A 18 -0.71 7.76 5.71
CA GLU A 18 -0.54 8.44 6.99
C GLU A 18 -0.97 7.61 8.20
N VAL A 19 -1.76 6.55 7.98
CA VAL A 19 -2.20 5.66 9.07
C VAL A 19 -1.49 4.30 9.04
N GLY A 20 -0.46 4.16 8.21
CA GLY A 20 0.36 2.95 8.16
C GLY A 20 -0.19 1.84 7.27
N LEU A 21 -1.23 2.11 6.50
CA LEU A 21 -1.75 1.18 5.52
C LEU A 21 -1.07 1.38 4.17
N VAL A 22 -1.18 0.41 3.28
CA VAL A 22 -0.57 0.49 1.96
C VAL A 22 -1.58 1.01 0.96
N ARG A 23 -1.26 2.13 0.34
CA ARG A 23 -2.06 2.69 -0.74
C ARG A 23 -1.45 2.25 -2.07
N VAL A 24 -2.23 1.50 -2.84
CA VAL A 24 -1.84 1.07 -4.18
C VAL A 24 -2.59 1.95 -5.17
N GLU A 25 -1.87 2.54 -6.10
CA GLU A 25 -2.47 3.46 -7.07
C GLU A 25 -2.06 3.09 -8.48
N ASP A 26 -3.00 3.20 -9.40
CA ASP A 26 -2.74 3.08 -10.83
C ASP A 26 -2.61 4.50 -11.40
N PRO A 27 -1.39 4.97 -11.73
CA PRO A 27 -1.21 6.32 -12.23
C PRO A 27 -1.85 6.56 -13.60
N ALA A 28 -2.13 5.50 -14.36
CA ALA A 28 -2.74 5.63 -15.67
C ALA A 28 -4.23 5.98 -15.59
N THR A 29 -4.92 5.52 -14.54
CA THR A 29 -6.38 5.71 -14.41
C THR A 29 -6.76 6.54 -13.20
N GLY A 30 -5.85 6.72 -12.23
CA GLY A 30 -6.13 7.37 -10.96
C GLY A 30 -6.88 6.49 -9.96
N ARG A 31 -7.11 5.23 -10.29
CA ARG A 31 -7.75 4.29 -9.36
C ARG A 31 -6.78 3.94 -8.25
N TYR A 32 -7.32 3.60 -7.08
CA TYR A 32 -6.50 3.24 -5.95
C TYR A 32 -7.17 2.15 -5.11
N GLY A 33 -6.39 1.54 -4.22
CA GLY A 33 -6.87 0.61 -3.21
C GLY A 33 -6.05 0.73 -1.95
N ILE A 34 -6.67 0.56 -0.80
CA ILE A 34 -6.01 0.61 0.50
C ILE A 34 -6.05 -0.78 1.12
N PHE A 35 -4.88 -1.25 1.56
CA PHE A 35 -4.71 -2.60 2.12
C PHE A 35 -3.88 -2.52 3.40
N ASP A 36 -4.04 -3.51 4.27
CA ASP A 36 -3.09 -3.67 5.38
C ASP A 36 -1.90 -4.53 4.94
N ASP A 37 -0.99 -4.80 5.86
CA ASP A 37 0.21 -5.58 5.58
C ASP A 37 -0.07 -7.08 5.39
N ASN A 38 -1.27 -7.53 5.70
CA ASN A 38 -1.72 -8.91 5.47
C ASN A 38 -2.51 -9.06 4.16
N GLY A 39 -2.70 -7.97 3.43
CA GLY A 39 -3.42 -7.99 2.16
C GLY A 39 -4.92 -7.82 2.29
N VAL A 40 -5.41 -7.42 3.46
CA VAL A 40 -6.84 -7.16 3.66
C VAL A 40 -7.19 -5.83 3.00
N TRP A 41 -8.16 -5.86 2.10
CA TRP A 41 -8.66 -4.68 1.42
C TRP A 41 -9.53 -3.85 2.36
N TYR A 42 -9.31 -2.55 2.35
CA TYR A 42 -10.09 -1.60 3.18
C TYR A 42 -11.01 -0.73 2.35
N GLU A 43 -10.50 -0.15 1.26
CA GLU A 43 -11.31 0.72 0.41
C GLU A 43 -10.65 0.89 -0.95
N GLY A 44 -11.38 1.47 -1.90
CA GLY A 44 -10.88 1.79 -3.22
C GLY A 44 -11.34 0.81 -4.28
N GLU A 45 -10.97 1.07 -5.53
CA GLU A 45 -11.39 0.26 -6.67
C GLU A 45 -10.43 -0.88 -6.97
N ILE A 46 -9.15 -0.73 -6.61
CA ILE A 46 -8.13 -1.74 -6.88
C ILE A 46 -8.18 -2.80 -5.79
N ARG A 47 -8.39 -4.05 -6.19
CA ARG A 47 -8.37 -5.21 -5.27
C ARG A 47 -7.36 -6.25 -5.69
N ASP A 48 -6.86 -6.17 -6.92
CA ASP A 48 -5.92 -7.13 -7.48
C ASP A 48 -4.52 -6.52 -7.45
N VAL A 49 -3.71 -6.95 -6.50
CA VAL A 49 -2.39 -6.39 -6.23
C VAL A 49 -1.39 -7.52 -6.03
N ASP A 50 -0.10 -7.17 -6.11
CA ASP A 50 0.98 -8.08 -5.76
C ASP A 50 1.14 -8.10 -4.24
N PHE A 51 0.68 -9.17 -3.60
CA PHE A 51 0.68 -9.29 -2.15
C PHE A 51 2.09 -9.38 -1.57
N GLN A 52 3.07 -9.83 -2.34
CA GLN A 52 4.45 -9.87 -1.88
C GLN A 52 5.01 -8.46 -1.73
N ILE A 53 4.78 -7.61 -2.72
CA ILE A 53 5.21 -6.21 -2.67
C ILE A 53 4.44 -5.45 -1.59
N LEU A 54 3.15 -5.72 -1.48
CA LEU A 54 2.30 -5.14 -0.46
C LEU A 54 2.89 -5.41 0.93
N GLY A 55 3.31 -6.65 1.19
CA GLY A 55 3.94 -7.03 2.45
C GLY A 55 5.26 -6.31 2.70
N TRP A 56 6.10 -6.17 1.67
CA TRP A 56 7.37 -5.46 1.79
C TRP A 56 7.16 -4.00 2.18
N VAL A 57 6.19 -3.34 1.57
CA VAL A 57 5.90 -1.93 1.83
C VAL A 57 5.21 -1.78 3.19
N GLY A 58 4.25 -2.67 3.49
CA GLY A 58 3.42 -2.56 4.68
C GLY A 58 4.05 -3.03 5.98
N ARG A 59 5.15 -3.79 5.90
CA ARG A 59 5.82 -4.34 7.08
C ARG A 59 7.07 -3.59 7.49
N THR A 60 7.28 -2.40 6.94
CA THR A 60 8.40 -1.55 7.35
C THR A 60 8.18 -1.05 8.78
N PRO A 61 9.27 -0.71 9.52
CA PRO A 61 9.12 -0.13 10.85
C PRO A 61 8.28 1.15 10.85
N GLU A 62 8.41 1.99 9.84
CA GLU A 62 7.63 3.22 9.70
C GLU A 62 6.13 2.92 9.58
N ALA A 63 5.77 1.96 8.75
CA ALA A 63 4.37 1.58 8.56
C ALA A 63 3.78 1.02 9.84
N ARG A 64 4.53 0.16 10.52
CA ARG A 64 4.09 -0.41 11.80
C ARG A 64 3.89 0.66 12.85
N ALA A 65 4.82 1.59 12.96
CA ALA A 65 4.72 2.70 13.94
C ALA A 65 3.48 3.55 13.67
N LEU A 66 3.18 3.83 12.41
CA LEU A 66 1.99 4.60 12.05
C LEU A 66 0.70 3.86 12.40
N ARG A 67 0.63 2.54 12.16
CA ARG A 67 -0.54 1.75 12.52
C ARG A 67 -0.74 1.73 14.03
N GLU A 68 0.34 1.58 14.80
CA GLU A 68 0.26 1.57 16.26
C GLU A 68 -0.19 2.91 16.80
N ALA A 69 0.26 4.00 16.21
CA ALA A 69 -0.13 5.35 16.62
C ALA A 69 -1.62 5.64 16.35
N ASN A 70 -2.22 4.92 15.39
CA ASN A 70 -3.62 5.13 14.98
C ASN A 70 -4.55 4.00 15.40
N SER A 71 -4.08 3.08 16.20
CA SER A 71 -4.91 1.98 16.71
C SER A 71 -5.63 2.33 18.00
#